data_c44ad8c8e3cb876dabfd3892daa6e9d0
#
_entry.id   c44ad8c8e3cb876dabfd3892daa6e9d0
#
_cell.length_a   1.000
_cell.length_b   1.000
_cell.length_c   1.000
_cell.angle_alpha   90.00
_cell.angle_beta   90.00
_cell.angle_gamma   90.00
#
_symmetry.space_group_name_H-M   'P 1'
#
loop_
_entity.id
_entity.type
_entity.pdbx_description
1 polymer ?
#
loop_
_entity_poly.entity_id
_entity_poly.type
_entity_poly.pdbx_seq_one_letter_code
_entity_poly.pdbx_strand_id
1 'polypeptide(L)'
;MELKENINIEFKKEFTAELKKEVVAFANTKEVTIYIGIDDFGNIIGIKNVDEVLNQVVLSIRNSIKPDITMYCNSKIERIENKDVIIIQVQRGALRPYYIAEKGLKPSGVYVRQESSSVPASEENIRQMIKETDGDSYEKLRSLNQDLTFDYTKKIFEENALSFGLSQKKTLGLIGEDDLYTNLALLLSDQCNHTLKVAVFEGIEKNIFKDRKEFKGSLLKQVTEAYEFINLLNKTEATFEGLTRKDERDYPTETIREALLNAVVHREYSFSGSTLINIYEDRIEFISLGGIISGLSLDSIMLGVSQSRNEKLANIFYRLHFIEAYGTGIKKMFTSYEKIGLKPTMKTEVGAFQVVLPNIHYKKIEEKLLGDGFLNKNIEKNTTKIKPLYIDILSFITNKNGATRKEIEEYINLSQTRVITLLKEMLELNLIRKEKDKIDRRTYKYYRK
;
A
#
# COMPACT_ATOMS: atom_id res chain seq x y z
N MET A 1 -10.34 15.54 -55.84
CA MET A 1 -10.15 14.56 -54.77
C MET A 1 -11.28 14.81 -53.78
N GLU A 2 -12.23 13.88 -53.61
CA GLU A 2 -13.31 14.08 -52.64
C GLU A 2 -12.73 13.95 -51.25
N LEU A 3 -12.50 15.08 -50.57
CA LEU A 3 -12.10 15.12 -49.16
C LEU A 3 -13.32 14.69 -48.33
N LYS A 4 -13.19 13.61 -47.57
CA LYS A 4 -14.24 13.13 -46.62
C LYS A 4 -13.67 13.05 -45.23
N GLU A 5 -14.45 13.52 -44.28
CA GLU A 5 -14.12 13.35 -42.85
C GLU A 5 -13.99 11.85 -42.52
N ASN A 6 -12.97 11.51 -41.80
CA ASN A 6 -12.72 10.14 -41.37
C ASN A 6 -11.88 10.14 -40.08
N ILE A 7 -11.52 8.95 -39.60
CA ILE A 7 -10.80 8.77 -38.36
C ILE A 7 -9.43 9.52 -38.28
N ASN A 8 -8.87 9.94 -39.42
CA ASN A 8 -7.59 10.65 -39.53
C ASN A 8 -7.73 12.07 -40.09
N ILE A 9 -8.94 12.51 -40.41
CA ILE A 9 -9.21 13.82 -41.02
C ILE A 9 -10.41 14.42 -40.33
N GLU A 10 -10.25 15.65 -39.84
CA GLU A 10 -11.29 16.44 -39.20
C GLU A 10 -11.50 17.76 -39.97
N PHE A 11 -12.72 18.15 -40.22
CA PHE A 11 -13.05 19.42 -40.88
C PHE A 11 -13.61 20.42 -39.87
N LYS A 12 -13.26 21.68 -40.07
CA LYS A 12 -13.81 22.82 -39.33
C LYS A 12 -14.05 23.96 -40.28
N LYS A 13 -15.26 24.47 -40.28
CA LYS A 13 -15.65 25.59 -41.12
C LYS A 13 -14.86 26.88 -40.77
N GLU A 14 -14.62 27.09 -39.48
CA GLU A 14 -13.92 28.24 -38.94
C GLU A 14 -13.13 27.86 -37.66
N PHE A 15 -12.22 28.73 -37.24
CA PHE A 15 -11.52 28.55 -35.97
C PHE A 15 -12.45 28.83 -34.81
N THR A 16 -12.49 27.89 -33.87
CA THR A 16 -13.24 28.02 -32.62
C THR A 16 -12.38 27.62 -31.43
N ALA A 17 -12.75 28.06 -30.23
CA ALA A 17 -12.06 27.68 -28.98
C ALA A 17 -12.13 26.19 -28.68
N GLU A 18 -13.03 25.45 -29.34
CA GLU A 18 -13.16 23.97 -29.19
C GLU A 18 -12.01 23.21 -29.86
N LEU A 19 -11.27 23.87 -30.80
CA LEU A 19 -10.15 23.24 -31.49
C LEU A 19 -9.13 22.63 -30.51
N LYS A 20 -8.91 23.26 -29.36
CA LYS A 20 -7.98 22.74 -28.33
C LYS A 20 -8.38 21.36 -27.83
N LYS A 21 -9.68 20.99 -27.80
CA LYS A 21 -10.13 19.65 -27.41
C LYS A 21 -9.76 18.61 -28.47
N GLU A 22 -9.93 18.97 -29.73
CA GLU A 22 -9.61 18.08 -30.87
C GLU A 22 -8.10 17.80 -30.87
N VAL A 23 -7.28 18.86 -30.78
CA VAL A 23 -5.82 18.72 -30.74
C VAL A 23 -5.36 17.84 -29.57
N VAL A 24 -5.93 18.04 -28.38
CA VAL A 24 -5.63 17.20 -27.21
C VAL A 24 -6.04 15.73 -27.47
N ALA A 25 -7.23 15.51 -28.01
CA ALA A 25 -7.71 14.14 -28.27
C ALA A 25 -6.81 13.41 -29.27
N PHE A 26 -6.36 14.09 -30.32
CA PHE A 26 -5.47 13.51 -31.33
C PHE A 26 -4.07 13.25 -30.77
N ALA A 27 -3.49 14.20 -30.06
CA ALA A 27 -2.20 14.03 -29.41
C ALA A 27 -2.17 12.85 -28.42
N ASN A 28 -3.29 12.56 -27.78
CA ASN A 28 -3.42 11.42 -26.88
C ASN A 28 -3.69 10.09 -27.58
N THR A 29 -4.17 10.10 -28.84
CA THR A 29 -4.63 8.88 -29.51
C THR A 29 -3.75 8.51 -30.70
N LYS A 30 -3.76 9.31 -31.77
CA LYS A 30 -3.05 9.01 -33.02
C LYS A 30 -2.90 10.24 -33.90
N GLU A 31 -2.07 10.12 -34.94
CA GLU A 31 -1.84 11.17 -35.93
C GLU A 31 -3.09 11.49 -36.72
N VAL A 32 -3.37 12.80 -36.89
CA VAL A 32 -4.53 13.33 -37.63
C VAL A 32 -4.21 14.65 -38.29
N THR A 33 -4.96 14.96 -39.37
CA THR A 33 -4.94 16.26 -40.04
C THR A 33 -6.28 16.96 -39.84
N ILE A 34 -6.24 18.18 -39.29
CA ILE A 34 -7.40 19.07 -39.13
C ILE A 34 -7.36 20.14 -40.24
N TYR A 35 -8.45 20.30 -40.95
CA TYR A 35 -8.62 21.37 -41.97
C TYR A 35 -9.56 22.40 -41.41
N ILE A 36 -9.14 23.71 -41.42
CA ILE A 36 -9.99 24.83 -41.09
C ILE A 36 -10.25 25.61 -42.36
N GLY A 37 -11.53 25.86 -42.65
CA GLY A 37 -12.02 26.45 -43.92
C GLY A 37 -12.73 25.46 -44.80
N ILE A 38 -13.09 24.24 -44.28
CA ILE A 38 -13.87 23.18 -44.93
C ILE A 38 -15.06 22.87 -44.04
N ASP A 39 -16.24 22.72 -44.63
CA ASP A 39 -17.45 22.32 -43.93
C ASP A 39 -17.55 20.80 -43.78
N ASP A 40 -18.50 20.32 -42.97
CA ASP A 40 -18.70 18.90 -42.64
C ASP A 40 -19.07 18.04 -43.87
N PHE A 41 -19.48 18.66 -45.00
CA PHE A 41 -19.78 18.02 -46.27
C PHE A 41 -18.56 17.96 -47.21
N GLY A 42 -17.41 18.51 -46.79
CA GLY A 42 -16.19 18.56 -47.58
C GLY A 42 -16.15 19.74 -48.59
N ASN A 43 -17.06 20.69 -48.49
CA ASN A 43 -17.03 21.91 -49.36
C ASN A 43 -16.00 22.88 -48.83
N ILE A 44 -15.13 23.39 -49.70
CA ILE A 44 -14.11 24.33 -49.37
C ILE A 44 -14.74 25.71 -49.24
N ILE A 45 -14.81 26.23 -48.02
CA ILE A 45 -15.33 27.58 -47.72
C ILE A 45 -14.24 28.63 -47.83
N GLY A 46 -13.01 28.30 -47.36
CA GLY A 46 -11.89 29.20 -47.27
C GLY A 46 -11.94 30.10 -46.03
N ILE A 47 -10.82 30.73 -45.69
CA ILE A 47 -10.67 31.56 -44.50
C ILE A 47 -10.33 33.01 -44.96
N LYS A 48 -11.03 33.98 -44.39
CA LYS A 48 -10.66 35.41 -44.53
C LYS A 48 -9.55 35.74 -43.51
N ASN A 49 -8.60 36.59 -43.90
CA ASN A 49 -7.46 36.98 -43.04
C ASN A 49 -6.69 35.75 -42.51
N VAL A 50 -6.35 34.81 -43.38
CA VAL A 50 -5.80 33.51 -43.05
C VAL A 50 -4.57 33.56 -42.15
N ASP A 51 -3.66 34.56 -42.33
CA ASP A 51 -2.48 34.75 -41.51
C ASP A 51 -2.81 35.11 -40.04
N GLU A 52 -3.83 35.94 -39.83
CA GLU A 52 -4.29 36.32 -38.50
C GLU A 52 -4.92 35.12 -37.79
N VAL A 53 -5.75 34.36 -38.50
CA VAL A 53 -6.38 33.15 -37.98
C VAL A 53 -5.32 32.07 -37.67
N LEU A 54 -4.30 31.89 -38.51
CA LEU A 54 -3.21 30.96 -38.25
C LEU A 54 -2.47 31.32 -36.95
N ASN A 55 -2.16 32.63 -36.77
CA ASN A 55 -1.53 33.09 -35.52
C ASN A 55 -2.41 32.79 -34.30
N GLN A 56 -3.73 33.02 -34.37
CA GLN A 56 -4.67 32.69 -33.29
C GLN A 56 -4.67 31.19 -32.99
N VAL A 57 -4.67 30.33 -34.00
CA VAL A 57 -4.58 28.89 -33.88
C VAL A 57 -3.31 28.47 -33.14
N VAL A 58 -2.15 28.93 -33.59
CA VAL A 58 -0.84 28.59 -33.03
C VAL A 58 -0.76 29.04 -31.57
N LEU A 59 -1.17 30.27 -31.26
CA LEU A 59 -1.18 30.80 -29.89
C LEU A 59 -2.15 30.04 -28.99
N SER A 60 -3.34 29.68 -29.50
CA SER A 60 -4.32 28.90 -28.76
C SER A 60 -3.77 27.52 -28.39
N ILE A 61 -3.17 26.80 -29.32
CA ILE A 61 -2.57 25.49 -29.09
C ILE A 61 -1.44 25.60 -28.06
N ARG A 62 -0.48 26.50 -28.29
CA ARG A 62 0.70 26.64 -27.42
C ARG A 62 0.37 27.02 -25.98
N ASN A 63 -0.58 27.95 -25.80
CA ASN A 63 -0.88 28.47 -24.46
C ASN A 63 -1.90 27.68 -23.68
N SER A 64 -2.75 26.88 -24.38
CA SER A 64 -3.86 26.17 -23.72
C SER A 64 -3.61 24.69 -23.48
N ILE A 65 -2.55 24.10 -24.03
CA ILE A 65 -2.29 22.66 -23.93
C ILE A 65 -1.01 22.39 -23.13
N LYS A 66 -1.07 21.44 -22.24
CA LYS A 66 0.05 20.92 -21.45
C LYS A 66 0.10 19.39 -21.55
N PRO A 67 1.29 18.76 -21.47
CA PRO A 67 2.63 19.35 -21.67
C PRO A 67 2.77 20.09 -23.00
N ASP A 68 3.95 20.70 -23.27
CA ASP A 68 4.18 21.39 -24.54
C ASP A 68 4.01 20.44 -25.73
N ILE A 69 3.12 20.79 -26.66
CA ILE A 69 2.78 20.01 -27.84
C ILE A 69 3.43 20.51 -29.12
N THR A 70 4.18 21.60 -29.05
CA THR A 70 4.67 22.36 -30.23
C THR A 70 5.43 21.46 -31.21
N MET A 71 6.23 20.51 -30.72
CA MET A 71 6.98 19.58 -31.59
C MET A 71 6.10 18.54 -32.31
N TYR A 72 4.88 18.33 -31.87
CA TYR A 72 3.94 17.33 -32.40
C TYR A 72 2.80 17.96 -33.17
N CYS A 73 2.81 19.28 -33.36
CA CYS A 73 1.76 20.03 -34.02
C CYS A 73 2.35 20.98 -35.06
N ASN A 74 2.08 20.72 -36.31
CA ASN A 74 2.53 21.57 -37.42
C ASN A 74 1.32 22.21 -38.09
N SER A 75 1.39 23.54 -38.35
CA SER A 75 0.32 24.32 -38.96
C SER A 75 0.83 25.03 -40.19
N LYS A 76 0.10 24.92 -41.31
CA LYS A 76 0.43 25.57 -42.57
C LYS A 76 -0.82 26.11 -43.26
N ILE A 77 -0.64 27.11 -44.11
CA ILE A 77 -1.67 27.57 -45.06
C ILE A 77 -1.49 26.80 -46.37
N GLU A 78 -2.59 26.36 -46.95
CA GLU A 78 -2.60 25.74 -48.26
C GLU A 78 -3.77 26.27 -49.08
N ARG A 79 -3.53 26.50 -50.38
CA ARG A 79 -4.55 27.04 -51.30
C ARG A 79 -5.20 25.88 -52.06
N ILE A 80 -6.48 25.65 -51.76
CA ILE A 80 -7.28 24.58 -52.37
C ILE A 80 -8.45 25.23 -53.10
N GLU A 81 -8.63 24.91 -54.39
CA GLU A 81 -9.71 25.49 -55.25
C GLU A 81 -9.77 27.03 -55.16
N ASN A 82 -8.60 27.68 -55.20
CA ASN A 82 -8.45 29.14 -55.09
C ASN A 82 -8.93 29.76 -53.77
N LYS A 83 -9.08 29.00 -52.70
CA LYS A 83 -9.41 29.44 -51.36
C LYS A 83 -8.33 29.02 -50.38
N ASP A 84 -8.00 29.88 -49.42
CA ASP A 84 -6.98 29.62 -48.44
C ASP A 84 -7.58 28.84 -47.30
N VAL A 85 -6.94 27.73 -46.92
CA VAL A 85 -7.32 26.77 -45.87
C VAL A 85 -6.14 26.58 -44.92
N ILE A 86 -6.38 26.49 -43.63
CA ILE A 86 -5.34 26.13 -42.66
C ILE A 86 -5.37 24.61 -42.43
N ILE A 87 -4.21 23.98 -42.53
CA ILE A 87 -3.99 22.59 -42.27
C ILE A 87 -3.17 22.45 -40.98
N ILE A 88 -3.68 21.72 -40.01
CA ILE A 88 -3.00 21.41 -38.76
C ILE A 88 -2.75 19.90 -38.72
N GLN A 89 -1.49 19.50 -38.74
CA GLN A 89 -1.07 18.14 -38.58
C GLN A 89 -0.73 17.91 -37.10
N VAL A 90 -1.45 17.02 -36.42
CA VAL A 90 -1.24 16.67 -35.03
C VAL A 90 -0.74 15.23 -34.99
N GLN A 91 0.49 15.05 -34.49
CA GLN A 91 1.05 13.72 -34.25
C GLN A 91 0.73 13.24 -32.85
N ARG A 92 0.75 11.94 -32.64
CA ARG A 92 0.68 11.35 -31.31
C ARG A 92 1.88 11.80 -30.48
N GLY A 93 1.62 12.49 -29.38
CA GLY A 93 2.68 13.02 -28.53
C GLY A 93 3.33 11.95 -27.64
N ALA A 94 4.60 12.17 -27.26
CA ALA A 94 5.36 11.26 -26.41
C ALA A 94 5.08 11.45 -24.91
N LEU A 95 4.70 12.64 -24.48
CA LEU A 95 4.50 13.00 -23.06
C LEU A 95 3.01 12.94 -22.64
N ARG A 96 2.33 11.85 -23.02
CA ARG A 96 0.91 11.69 -22.70
C ARG A 96 0.66 11.44 -21.21
N PRO A 97 -0.50 11.87 -20.67
CA PRO A 97 -1.61 12.52 -21.35
C PRO A 97 -1.41 14.03 -21.52
N TYR A 98 -1.75 14.53 -22.71
CA TYR A 98 -1.93 15.97 -22.95
C TYR A 98 -3.29 16.41 -22.43
N TYR A 99 -3.37 17.64 -21.93
CA TYR A 99 -4.60 18.18 -21.33
C TYR A 99 -4.73 19.68 -21.52
N ILE A 100 -5.97 20.18 -21.42
CA ILE A 100 -6.25 21.61 -21.44
C ILE A 100 -5.82 22.21 -20.11
N ALA A 101 -4.87 23.14 -20.14
CA ALA A 101 -4.22 23.72 -18.95
C ALA A 101 -5.23 24.30 -17.94
N GLU A 102 -6.24 25.04 -18.39
CA GLU A 102 -7.30 25.61 -17.54
C GLU A 102 -8.11 24.56 -16.79
N LYS A 103 -8.24 23.37 -17.35
CA LYS A 103 -9.04 22.28 -16.78
C LYS A 103 -8.23 21.30 -15.95
N GLY A 104 -6.91 21.26 -16.13
CA GLY A 104 -5.99 20.39 -15.40
C GLY A 104 -5.98 18.92 -15.84
N LEU A 105 -5.11 18.12 -15.21
CA LEU A 105 -4.92 16.70 -15.49
C LEU A 105 -6.03 15.87 -14.83
N LYS A 106 -7.21 15.89 -15.40
CA LYS A 106 -8.41 15.19 -14.95
C LYS A 106 -9.38 14.92 -16.12
N PRO A 107 -10.41 14.06 -15.98
CA PRO A 107 -11.31 13.73 -17.08
C PRO A 107 -11.89 14.92 -17.84
N SER A 108 -12.17 16.03 -17.16
CA SER A 108 -12.69 17.24 -17.82
C SER A 108 -11.66 17.98 -18.67
N GLY A 109 -10.36 17.72 -18.49
CA GLY A 109 -9.26 18.36 -19.21
C GLY A 109 -8.55 17.48 -20.22
N VAL A 110 -8.62 16.15 -20.06
CA VAL A 110 -8.00 15.16 -20.96
C VAL A 110 -9.04 14.60 -21.92
N TYR A 111 -8.73 14.60 -23.20
CA TYR A 111 -9.60 14.10 -24.26
C TYR A 111 -8.89 12.99 -25.06
N VAL A 112 -9.65 12.05 -25.53
CA VAL A 112 -9.21 10.96 -26.42
C VAL A 112 -10.18 10.86 -27.61
N ARG A 113 -9.70 10.34 -28.73
CA ARG A 113 -10.54 10.09 -29.89
C ARG A 113 -11.21 8.72 -29.75
N GLN A 114 -12.52 8.71 -29.87
CA GLN A 114 -13.34 7.52 -29.97
C GLN A 114 -14.14 7.60 -31.27
N GLU A 115 -13.77 6.76 -32.23
CA GLU A 115 -14.28 6.82 -33.60
C GLU A 115 -14.11 8.23 -34.23
N SER A 116 -15.20 8.93 -34.50
CA SER A 116 -15.22 10.27 -35.07
C SER A 116 -15.44 11.38 -34.04
N SER A 117 -15.39 11.10 -32.74
CA SER A 117 -15.68 12.06 -31.69
C SER A 117 -14.54 12.23 -30.68
N SER A 118 -14.29 13.45 -30.21
CA SER A 118 -13.39 13.75 -29.12
C SER A 118 -14.14 13.72 -27.79
N VAL A 119 -13.89 12.70 -26.98
CA VAL A 119 -14.56 12.45 -25.69
C VAL A 119 -13.61 12.65 -24.52
N PRO A 120 -14.12 13.04 -23.33
CA PRO A 120 -13.33 13.05 -22.13
C PRO A 120 -12.75 11.67 -21.83
N ALA A 121 -11.47 11.58 -21.47
CA ALA A 121 -10.83 10.33 -21.06
C ALA A 121 -11.32 9.92 -19.66
N SER A 122 -11.53 8.62 -19.45
CA SER A 122 -11.76 8.10 -18.11
C SER A 122 -10.49 8.21 -17.24
N GLU A 123 -10.63 8.18 -15.91
CA GLU A 123 -9.47 8.14 -15.03
C GLU A 123 -8.57 6.95 -15.31
N GLU A 124 -9.14 5.81 -15.68
CA GLU A 124 -8.39 4.61 -16.04
C GLU A 124 -7.55 4.82 -17.30
N ASN A 125 -8.12 5.43 -18.34
CA ASN A 125 -7.39 5.78 -19.57
C ASN A 125 -6.25 6.77 -19.27
N ILE A 126 -6.49 7.75 -18.39
CA ILE A 126 -5.47 8.71 -17.98
C ILE A 126 -4.32 7.99 -17.27
N ARG A 127 -4.63 7.11 -16.30
CA ARG A 127 -3.62 6.29 -15.59
C ARG A 127 -2.82 5.41 -16.54
N GLN A 128 -3.49 4.80 -17.51
CA GLN A 128 -2.84 3.97 -18.52
C GLN A 128 -1.85 4.80 -19.37
N MET A 129 -2.25 5.99 -19.84
CA MET A 129 -1.36 6.88 -20.59
C MET A 129 -0.15 7.34 -19.75
N ILE A 130 -0.36 7.67 -18.46
CA ILE A 130 0.71 8.02 -17.54
C ILE A 130 1.70 6.85 -17.41
N LYS A 131 1.19 5.65 -17.18
CA LYS A 131 2.02 4.45 -17.04
C LYS A 131 2.84 4.16 -18.31
N GLU A 132 2.24 4.29 -19.48
CA GLU A 132 2.91 4.11 -20.77
C GLU A 132 4.01 5.16 -21.03
N THR A 133 3.88 6.35 -20.48
CA THR A 133 4.81 7.47 -20.67
C THR A 133 5.93 7.47 -19.63
N ASP A 134 5.57 7.32 -18.35
CA ASP A 134 6.46 7.55 -17.20
C ASP A 134 7.06 6.22 -16.66
N GLY A 135 6.62 5.06 -17.19
CA GLY A 135 7.09 3.74 -16.78
C GLY A 135 6.29 3.15 -15.60
N ASP A 136 6.78 2.03 -15.05
CA ASP A 136 6.05 1.21 -14.07
C ASP A 136 6.24 1.63 -12.59
N SER A 137 7.13 2.56 -12.29
CA SER A 137 7.39 2.99 -10.91
C SER A 137 6.27 3.89 -10.39
N TYR A 138 5.37 3.35 -9.56
CA TYR A 138 4.22 4.07 -9.01
C TYR A 138 4.59 5.44 -8.44
N GLU A 139 5.64 5.54 -7.65
CA GLU A 139 6.06 6.78 -6.97
C GLU A 139 6.49 7.89 -7.94
N LYS A 140 6.97 7.53 -9.14
CA LYS A 140 7.45 8.48 -10.16
C LYS A 140 6.33 8.97 -11.07
N LEU A 141 5.21 8.24 -11.16
CA LEU A 141 4.08 8.62 -12.01
C LEU A 141 3.45 9.92 -11.52
N ARG A 142 2.90 10.70 -12.47
CA ARG A 142 2.12 11.92 -12.16
C ARG A 142 0.88 11.57 -11.34
N SER A 143 0.66 12.32 -10.27
CA SER A 143 -0.55 12.17 -9.47
C SER A 143 -1.77 12.75 -10.20
N LEU A 144 -2.91 12.08 -10.13
CA LEU A 144 -4.18 12.64 -10.60
C LEU A 144 -4.69 13.76 -9.68
N ASN A 145 -4.32 13.72 -8.40
CA ASN A 145 -4.63 14.79 -7.48
C ASN A 145 -3.46 15.79 -7.43
N GLN A 146 -3.72 17.01 -7.85
CA GLN A 146 -2.75 18.11 -7.84
C GLN A 146 -3.00 19.11 -6.70
N ASP A 147 -4.10 18.97 -5.96
CA ASP A 147 -4.45 19.81 -4.81
C ASP A 147 -3.96 19.12 -3.52
N LEU A 148 -2.64 19.16 -3.28
CA LEU A 148 -1.99 18.47 -2.16
C LEU A 148 -1.49 19.44 -1.10
N THR A 149 -1.76 19.12 0.17
CA THR A 149 -1.17 19.76 1.36
C THR A 149 -0.23 18.82 2.09
N PHE A 150 0.70 19.36 2.88
CA PHE A 150 1.80 18.60 3.47
C PHE A 150 2.08 19.03 4.92
N ASP A 151 1.05 19.33 5.69
CA ASP A 151 1.21 19.92 7.02
C ASP A 151 2.00 19.00 7.95
N TYR A 152 1.63 17.72 8.00
CA TYR A 152 2.36 16.76 8.82
C TYR A 152 3.77 16.47 8.30
N THR A 153 3.94 16.30 7.00
CA THR A 153 5.24 16.07 6.39
C THR A 153 6.19 17.24 6.62
N LYS A 154 5.71 18.47 6.45
CA LYS A 154 6.47 19.68 6.73
C LYS A 154 6.94 19.71 8.18
N LYS A 155 6.04 19.44 9.14
CA LYS A 155 6.35 19.36 10.57
C LYS A 155 7.50 18.38 10.85
N ILE A 156 7.40 17.14 10.31
CA ILE A 156 8.46 16.12 10.52
C ILE A 156 9.79 16.54 9.92
N PHE A 157 9.81 17.20 8.75
CA PHE A 157 11.06 17.73 8.18
C PHE A 157 11.68 18.81 9.07
N GLU A 158 10.88 19.75 9.58
CA GLU A 158 11.31 20.81 10.49
C GLU A 158 11.87 20.24 11.81
N GLU A 159 11.22 19.24 12.41
CA GLU A 159 11.69 18.52 13.60
C GLU A 159 13.05 17.85 13.40
N ASN A 160 13.36 17.44 12.16
CA ASN A 160 14.67 16.88 11.77
C ASN A 160 15.65 17.93 11.21
N ALA A 161 15.39 19.23 11.42
CA ALA A 161 16.20 20.35 10.92
C ALA A 161 16.37 20.35 9.38
N LEU A 162 15.37 19.83 8.64
CA LEU A 162 15.34 19.79 7.18
C LEU A 162 14.32 20.77 6.64
N SER A 163 14.67 21.47 5.55
CA SER A 163 13.73 22.35 4.83
C SER A 163 12.78 21.55 3.96
N PHE A 164 11.53 22.03 3.78
CA PHE A 164 10.52 21.42 2.93
C PHE A 164 9.85 22.48 2.00
N GLY A 165 10.66 23.22 1.27
CA GLY A 165 10.22 24.22 0.28
C GLY A 165 10.05 23.62 -1.13
N LEU A 166 9.78 24.50 -2.09
CA LEU A 166 9.57 24.10 -3.50
C LEU A 166 10.81 23.42 -4.10
N SER A 167 12.01 23.95 -3.83
CA SER A 167 13.27 23.38 -4.31
C SER A 167 13.48 21.98 -3.78
N GLN A 168 13.22 21.76 -2.48
CA GLN A 168 13.34 20.44 -1.86
C GLN A 168 12.32 19.44 -2.43
N LYS A 169 11.08 19.88 -2.65
CA LYS A 169 10.05 19.04 -3.28
C LYS A 169 10.47 18.56 -4.67
N LYS A 170 11.09 19.45 -5.48
CA LYS A 170 11.66 19.07 -6.79
C LYS A 170 12.82 18.09 -6.64
N THR A 171 13.79 18.37 -5.78
CA THR A 171 14.96 17.52 -5.54
C THR A 171 14.57 16.12 -5.03
N LEU A 172 13.57 16.04 -4.15
CA LEU A 172 13.05 14.78 -3.63
C LEU A 172 12.18 14.02 -4.64
N GLY A 173 11.78 14.65 -5.73
CA GLY A 173 10.93 14.08 -6.77
C GLY A 173 9.45 14.05 -6.42
N LEU A 174 9.00 14.91 -5.49
CA LEU A 174 7.57 15.13 -5.23
C LEU A 174 6.94 15.94 -6.37
N ILE A 175 7.73 16.77 -7.03
CA ILE A 175 7.35 17.56 -8.19
C ILE A 175 8.20 17.09 -9.35
N GLY A 176 7.55 16.71 -10.46
CA GLY A 176 8.19 16.29 -11.70
C GLY A 176 8.79 17.48 -12.49
N GLU A 177 9.45 17.17 -13.62
CA GLU A 177 10.02 18.17 -14.52
C GLU A 177 8.94 19.06 -15.18
N ASP A 178 7.71 18.55 -15.26
CA ASP A 178 6.53 19.23 -15.77
C ASP A 178 5.81 20.11 -14.73
N ASP A 179 6.44 20.32 -13.57
CA ASP A 179 5.91 21.06 -12.42
C ASP A 179 4.64 20.44 -11.79
N LEU A 180 4.31 19.18 -12.11
CA LEU A 180 3.19 18.45 -11.52
C LEU A 180 3.64 17.61 -10.32
N TYR A 181 2.74 17.42 -9.36
CA TYR A 181 2.96 16.48 -8.28
C TYR A 181 2.95 15.02 -8.77
N THR A 182 3.91 14.25 -8.27
CA THR A 182 4.00 12.80 -8.48
C THR A 182 3.17 12.04 -7.45
N ASN A 183 3.01 10.73 -7.66
CA ASN A 183 2.38 9.88 -6.64
C ASN A 183 3.21 9.80 -5.35
N LEU A 184 4.53 10.01 -5.39
CA LEU A 184 5.34 10.18 -4.19
C LEU A 184 4.84 11.38 -3.36
N ALA A 185 4.48 12.49 -4.01
CA ALA A 185 3.87 13.62 -3.33
C ALA A 185 2.53 13.24 -2.69
N LEU A 186 1.67 12.51 -3.42
CA LEU A 186 0.41 12.03 -2.88
C LEU A 186 0.61 11.13 -1.65
N LEU A 187 1.58 10.22 -1.65
CA LEU A 187 1.90 9.36 -0.52
C LEU A 187 2.33 10.14 0.73
N LEU A 188 3.00 11.26 0.54
CA LEU A 188 3.48 12.12 1.64
C LEU A 188 2.54 13.28 1.97
N SER A 189 1.43 13.43 1.25
CA SER A 189 0.43 14.49 1.48
C SER A 189 -0.59 14.10 2.55
N ASP A 190 -1.30 15.09 3.06
CA ASP A 190 -2.42 14.89 3.98
C ASP A 190 -3.62 14.21 3.27
N GLN A 191 -3.65 14.24 1.93
CA GLN A 191 -4.64 13.59 1.07
C GLN A 191 -4.27 12.17 0.65
N CYS A 192 -3.24 11.56 1.22
CA CYS A 192 -2.86 10.18 0.92
C CYS A 192 -4.06 9.23 1.12
N ASN A 193 -4.41 8.51 0.08
CA ASN A 193 -5.54 7.58 0.06
C ASN A 193 -5.18 6.14 0.47
N HIS A 194 -3.89 5.84 0.59
CA HIS A 194 -3.42 4.58 1.14
C HIS A 194 -3.45 4.62 2.65
N THR A 195 -3.82 3.50 3.27
CA THR A 195 -4.00 3.44 4.72
C THR A 195 -3.23 2.26 5.33
N LEU A 196 -2.91 2.41 6.62
CA LEU A 196 -2.36 1.35 7.46
C LEU A 196 -3.41 0.99 8.51
N LYS A 197 -3.67 -0.30 8.72
CA LYS A 197 -4.65 -0.79 9.68
C LYS A 197 -3.98 -1.70 10.68
N VAL A 198 -4.24 -1.44 11.95
CA VAL A 198 -3.84 -2.31 13.05
C VAL A 198 -5.07 -2.94 13.65
N ALA A 199 -5.06 -4.26 13.80
CA ALA A 199 -6.08 -5.04 14.46
C ALA A 199 -5.48 -5.83 15.61
N VAL A 200 -6.11 -5.75 16.80
CA VAL A 200 -5.73 -6.50 18.00
C VAL A 200 -6.76 -7.59 18.20
N PHE A 201 -6.32 -8.84 18.26
CA PHE A 201 -7.18 -10.00 18.42
C PHE A 201 -7.08 -10.58 19.84
N GLU A 202 -8.14 -11.22 20.27
CA GLU A 202 -8.15 -12.04 21.47
C GLU A 202 -7.67 -13.47 21.12
N GLY A 203 -6.70 -13.97 21.89
CA GLY A 203 -6.08 -15.28 21.64
C GLY A 203 -5.16 -15.29 20.40
N ILE A 204 -5.02 -16.48 19.81
CA ILE A 204 -4.11 -16.73 18.67
C ILE A 204 -4.82 -16.85 17.32
N GLU A 205 -6.15 -16.77 17.32
CA GLU A 205 -6.99 -16.88 16.12
C GLU A 205 -7.60 -15.54 15.74
N LYS A 206 -7.87 -15.34 14.45
CA LYS A 206 -8.47 -14.11 13.89
C LYS A 206 -9.99 -14.06 14.05
N ASN A 207 -10.50 -14.37 15.24
CA ASN A 207 -11.93 -14.56 15.48
C ASN A 207 -12.57 -13.37 16.22
N ILE A 208 -11.90 -12.83 17.23
CA ILE A 208 -12.46 -11.79 18.12
C ILE A 208 -11.51 -10.59 18.12
N PHE A 209 -12.04 -9.43 17.76
CA PHE A 209 -11.30 -8.16 17.85
C PHE A 209 -11.39 -7.62 19.28
N LYS A 210 -10.23 -7.31 19.88
CA LYS A 210 -10.13 -6.49 21.09
C LYS A 210 -10.12 -5.00 20.75
N ASP A 211 -9.40 -4.63 19.69
CA ASP A 211 -9.28 -3.25 19.21
C ASP A 211 -8.92 -3.23 17.72
N ARG A 212 -9.19 -2.11 17.07
CA ARG A 212 -8.80 -1.88 15.66
C ARG A 212 -8.66 -0.39 15.41
N LYS A 213 -7.60 -0.03 14.69
CA LYS A 213 -7.33 1.37 14.34
C LYS A 213 -6.89 1.50 12.89
N GLU A 214 -7.41 2.50 12.18
CA GLU A 214 -7.01 2.85 10.83
C GLU A 214 -6.26 4.18 10.87
N PHE A 215 -5.07 4.22 10.28
CA PHE A 215 -4.21 5.38 10.19
C PHE A 215 -4.29 5.96 8.77
N LYS A 216 -4.49 7.29 8.67
CA LYS A 216 -4.73 8.04 7.44
C LYS A 216 -3.86 9.29 7.37
N GLY A 217 -3.84 9.93 6.19
CA GLY A 217 -2.99 11.08 5.89
C GLY A 217 -1.61 10.63 5.41
N SER A 218 -0.61 11.48 5.49
CA SER A 218 0.73 11.17 4.95
C SER A 218 1.29 9.86 5.51
N LEU A 219 2.08 9.14 4.72
CA LEU A 219 2.70 7.89 5.19
C LEU A 219 3.60 8.12 6.42
N LEU A 220 4.23 9.29 6.54
CA LEU A 220 5.02 9.64 7.74
C LEU A 220 4.14 9.67 8.99
N LYS A 221 2.95 10.27 8.89
CA LYS A 221 1.97 10.28 9.97
C LYS A 221 1.51 8.87 10.33
N GLN A 222 1.13 8.09 9.33
CA GLN A 222 0.64 6.73 9.51
C GLN A 222 1.68 5.84 10.22
N VAL A 223 2.93 5.91 9.79
CA VAL A 223 4.03 5.12 10.37
C VAL A 223 4.29 5.53 11.82
N THR A 224 4.36 6.83 12.11
CA THR A 224 4.63 7.33 13.46
C THR A 224 3.51 6.94 14.42
N GLU A 225 2.25 7.23 14.06
CA GLU A 225 1.09 6.91 14.91
C GLU A 225 0.89 5.39 15.09
N ALA A 226 1.14 4.59 14.04
CA ALA A 226 1.05 3.13 14.13
C ALA A 226 2.15 2.56 15.02
N TYR A 227 3.37 3.06 14.89
CA TYR A 227 4.49 2.64 15.76
C TYR A 227 4.20 2.93 17.23
N GLU A 228 3.73 4.14 17.54
CA GLU A 228 3.34 4.53 18.90
C GLU A 228 2.22 3.62 19.43
N PHE A 229 1.19 3.35 18.63
CA PHE A 229 0.10 2.46 19.02
C PHE A 229 0.55 1.03 19.28
N ILE A 230 1.38 0.46 18.41
CA ILE A 230 1.93 -0.89 18.60
C ILE A 230 2.85 -0.93 19.84
N ASN A 231 3.66 0.11 20.04
CA ASN A 231 4.59 0.19 21.16
C ASN A 231 3.87 0.37 22.51
N LEU A 232 2.70 1.01 22.53
CA LEU A 232 1.83 1.08 23.70
C LEU A 232 1.31 -0.31 24.12
N LEU A 233 1.05 -1.19 23.14
CA LEU A 233 0.59 -2.56 23.36
C LEU A 233 1.70 -3.55 23.64
N ASN A 234 2.95 -3.17 23.39
CA ASN A 234 4.15 -3.98 23.63
C ASN A 234 4.49 -3.98 25.14
N LYS A 235 3.94 -4.96 25.88
CA LYS A 235 4.07 -5.06 27.33
C LYS A 235 5.51 -5.27 27.75
N THR A 236 5.83 -4.84 28.99
CA THR A 236 7.12 -5.07 29.62
C THR A 236 6.93 -6.00 30.81
N GLU A 237 7.63 -7.13 30.83
CA GLU A 237 7.73 -8.01 31.98
C GLU A 237 8.98 -7.65 32.78
N ALA A 238 8.83 -7.51 34.09
CA ALA A 238 9.93 -7.27 35.01
C ALA A 238 10.30 -8.57 35.72
N THR A 239 11.52 -9.03 35.54
CA THR A 239 12.10 -10.19 36.25
C THR A 239 13.24 -9.75 37.15
N PHE A 240 13.58 -10.53 38.18
CA PHE A 240 14.68 -10.22 39.09
C PHE A 240 15.71 -11.34 39.07
N GLU A 241 16.96 -10.98 38.82
CA GLU A 241 18.13 -11.85 39.03
C GLU A 241 18.89 -11.36 40.29
N GLY A 242 18.64 -12.00 41.41
CA GLY A 242 19.10 -11.52 42.72
C GLY A 242 18.45 -10.17 43.06
N LEU A 243 19.27 -9.12 43.24
CA LEU A 243 18.79 -7.75 43.49
C LEU A 243 18.62 -6.91 42.23
N THR A 244 18.99 -7.44 41.06
CA THR A 244 18.97 -6.68 39.81
C THR A 244 17.67 -6.96 39.06
N ARG A 245 16.92 -5.87 38.75
CA ARG A 245 15.73 -5.92 37.92
C ARG A 245 16.13 -6.00 36.45
N LYS A 246 15.51 -6.89 35.70
CA LYS A 246 15.57 -7.02 34.25
C LYS A 246 14.20 -6.75 33.68
N ASP A 247 14.12 -5.77 32.79
CA ASP A 247 12.92 -5.43 32.05
C ASP A 247 13.03 -6.01 30.63
N GLU A 248 12.07 -6.81 30.23
CA GLU A 248 12.01 -7.43 28.90
C GLU A 248 10.65 -7.17 28.28
N ARG A 249 10.62 -6.78 27.00
CA ARG A 249 9.37 -6.50 26.27
C ARG A 249 8.91 -7.73 25.52
N ASP A 250 7.57 -7.82 25.28
CA ASP A 250 6.97 -8.91 24.47
C ASP A 250 7.63 -9.03 23.09
N TYR A 251 8.06 -7.90 22.52
CA TYR A 251 8.76 -7.82 21.24
C TYR A 251 9.92 -6.83 21.34
N PRO A 252 11.10 -7.15 20.79
CA PRO A 252 12.19 -6.16 20.72
C PRO A 252 11.73 -4.94 19.90
N THR A 253 11.88 -3.76 20.47
CA THR A 253 11.38 -2.49 19.88
C THR A 253 11.94 -2.23 18.48
N GLU A 254 13.21 -2.59 18.26
CA GLU A 254 13.90 -2.44 16.98
C GLU A 254 13.26 -3.30 15.89
N THR A 255 12.75 -4.50 16.23
CA THR A 255 12.14 -5.41 15.27
C THR A 255 10.76 -4.97 14.84
N ILE A 256 9.96 -4.38 15.74
CA ILE A 256 8.68 -3.74 15.40
C ILE A 256 8.91 -2.59 14.42
N ARG A 257 9.89 -1.71 14.73
CA ARG A 257 10.24 -0.59 13.86
C ARG A 257 10.65 -1.05 12.47
N GLU A 258 11.54 -2.02 12.38
CA GLU A 258 12.03 -2.56 11.11
C GLU A 258 10.92 -3.22 10.29
N ALA A 259 10.10 -4.07 10.92
CA ALA A 259 8.99 -4.75 10.23
C ALA A 259 7.95 -3.76 9.70
N LEU A 260 7.62 -2.72 10.48
CA LEU A 260 6.68 -1.67 10.10
C LEU A 260 7.20 -0.85 8.90
N LEU A 261 8.44 -0.39 8.97
CA LEU A 261 9.05 0.42 7.92
C LEU A 261 9.19 -0.38 6.62
N ASN A 262 9.61 -1.64 6.70
CA ASN A 262 9.69 -2.53 5.54
C ASN A 262 8.30 -2.76 4.91
N ALA A 263 7.25 -2.93 5.72
CA ALA A 263 5.89 -3.12 5.22
C ALA A 263 5.36 -1.89 4.47
N VAL A 264 5.89 -0.69 4.74
CA VAL A 264 5.50 0.56 4.07
C VAL A 264 6.41 0.85 2.87
N VAL A 265 7.73 0.76 3.03
CA VAL A 265 8.69 1.13 1.97
C VAL A 265 8.66 0.16 0.79
N HIS A 266 8.46 -1.13 1.05
CA HIS A 266 8.45 -2.17 0.00
C HIS A 266 7.06 -2.50 -0.54
N ARG A 267 6.02 -1.81 -0.06
CA ARG A 267 4.65 -2.00 -0.54
C ARG A 267 4.50 -1.64 -2.02
N GLU A 268 3.65 -2.40 -2.73
CA GLU A 268 3.16 -2.06 -4.07
C GLU A 268 1.96 -1.10 -3.95
N TYR A 269 2.20 0.18 -4.25
CA TYR A 269 1.21 1.24 -4.11
C TYR A 269 0.23 1.35 -5.30
N SER A 270 0.41 0.59 -6.37
CA SER A 270 -0.60 0.46 -7.42
C SER A 270 -1.86 -0.28 -6.93
N PHE A 271 -1.75 -1.08 -5.85
CA PHE A 271 -2.88 -1.71 -5.20
C PHE A 271 -3.53 -0.80 -4.16
N SER A 272 -4.86 -0.68 -4.22
CA SER A 272 -5.65 0.20 -3.34
C SER A 272 -5.88 -0.34 -1.92
N GLY A 273 -5.60 -1.62 -1.64
CA GLY A 273 -5.77 -2.22 -0.31
C GLY A 273 -4.91 -1.56 0.78
N SER A 274 -5.17 -1.84 2.05
CA SER A 274 -4.39 -1.31 3.18
C SER A 274 -3.20 -2.21 3.52
N THR A 275 -2.13 -1.64 4.09
CA THR A 275 -1.14 -2.41 4.85
C THR A 275 -1.78 -2.88 6.14
N LEU A 276 -1.67 -4.15 6.49
CA LEU A 276 -2.32 -4.75 7.66
C LEU A 276 -1.29 -5.14 8.70
N ILE A 277 -1.57 -4.82 9.96
CA ILE A 277 -0.82 -5.29 11.12
C ILE A 277 -1.80 -5.98 12.05
N ASN A 278 -1.57 -7.26 12.31
CA ASN A 278 -2.41 -8.07 13.18
C ASN A 278 -1.62 -8.43 14.44
N ILE A 279 -2.13 -8.05 15.59
CA ILE A 279 -1.53 -8.32 16.90
C ILE A 279 -2.34 -9.41 17.58
N TYR A 280 -1.71 -10.55 17.84
CA TYR A 280 -2.24 -11.68 18.60
C TYR A 280 -1.51 -11.81 19.93
N GLU A 281 -1.95 -12.72 20.76
CA GLU A 281 -1.26 -12.97 22.05
C GLU A 281 0.11 -13.60 21.87
N ASP A 282 0.28 -14.43 20.83
CA ASP A 282 1.51 -15.19 20.54
C ASP A 282 2.44 -14.49 19.52
N ARG A 283 1.96 -13.52 18.73
CA ARG A 283 2.72 -12.89 17.62
C ARG A 283 2.15 -11.59 17.15
N ILE A 284 2.97 -10.84 16.38
CA ILE A 284 2.53 -9.74 15.50
C ILE A 284 2.82 -10.12 14.05
N GLU A 285 1.85 -9.90 13.17
CA GLU A 285 1.97 -10.08 11.72
C GLU A 285 1.94 -8.73 11.01
N PHE A 286 2.94 -8.44 10.17
CA PHE A 286 2.97 -7.29 9.28
C PHE A 286 2.75 -7.80 7.85
N ILE A 287 1.70 -7.34 7.19
CA ILE A 287 1.29 -7.80 5.86
C ILE A 287 1.22 -6.60 4.93
N SER A 288 2.10 -6.58 3.93
CA SER A 288 2.10 -5.57 2.88
C SER A 288 1.64 -6.16 1.54
N LEU A 289 1.03 -5.32 0.71
CA LEU A 289 0.68 -5.66 -0.66
C LEU A 289 1.90 -5.64 -1.56
N GLY A 290 1.96 -6.58 -2.50
CA GLY A 290 3.10 -6.81 -3.38
C GLY A 290 4.04 -7.89 -2.83
N GLY A 291 4.40 -8.86 -3.70
CA GLY A 291 5.41 -9.87 -3.40
C GLY A 291 6.83 -9.32 -3.47
N ILE A 292 7.84 -10.17 -3.49
CA ILE A 292 9.23 -9.79 -3.73
C ILE A 292 9.38 -9.25 -5.16
N ILE A 293 10.25 -8.26 -5.34
CA ILE A 293 10.59 -7.71 -6.66
C ILE A 293 11.14 -8.82 -7.54
N SER A 294 10.75 -8.83 -8.83
CA SER A 294 11.22 -9.80 -9.80
C SER A 294 12.76 -9.85 -9.83
N GLY A 295 13.31 -11.06 -9.79
CA GLY A 295 14.75 -11.29 -9.74
C GLY A 295 15.35 -11.38 -8.33
N LEU A 296 14.59 -11.11 -7.27
CA LEU A 296 14.99 -11.34 -5.88
C LEU A 296 14.29 -12.59 -5.31
N SER A 297 14.92 -13.19 -4.30
CA SER A 297 14.37 -14.30 -3.51
C SER A 297 14.46 -13.99 -2.01
N LEU A 298 13.72 -14.73 -1.17
CA LEU A 298 13.88 -14.62 0.28
C LEU A 298 15.32 -14.90 0.72
N ASP A 299 15.99 -15.87 0.08
CA ASP A 299 17.36 -16.22 0.40
C ASP A 299 18.32 -15.07 0.09
N SER A 300 18.14 -14.38 -1.04
CA SER A 300 18.97 -13.19 -1.36
C SER A 300 18.74 -12.04 -0.37
N ILE A 301 17.52 -11.84 0.10
CA ILE A 301 17.19 -10.87 1.15
C ILE A 301 17.88 -11.26 2.47
N MET A 302 17.89 -12.53 2.83
CA MET A 302 18.58 -13.04 4.04
C MET A 302 20.09 -12.87 3.96
N LEU A 303 20.68 -12.86 2.75
CA LEU A 303 22.10 -12.54 2.52
C LEU A 303 22.39 -11.04 2.67
N GLY A 304 21.35 -10.18 2.81
CA GLY A 304 21.50 -8.73 2.95
C GLY A 304 21.34 -7.95 1.64
N VAL A 305 20.91 -8.60 0.55
CA VAL A 305 20.55 -7.88 -0.69
C VAL A 305 19.29 -7.06 -0.40
N SER A 306 19.39 -5.74 -0.61
CA SER A 306 18.27 -4.81 -0.44
C SER A 306 18.03 -4.04 -1.73
N GLN A 307 16.82 -4.15 -2.25
CA GLN A 307 16.33 -3.33 -3.35
C GLN A 307 14.95 -2.80 -2.98
N SER A 308 14.82 -1.50 -2.90
CA SER A 308 13.55 -0.86 -2.57
C SER A 308 12.66 -0.77 -3.81
N ARG A 309 11.39 -1.15 -3.67
CA ARG A 309 10.37 -0.94 -4.71
C ARG A 309 10.10 0.56 -4.92
N ASN A 310 10.10 1.32 -3.83
CA ASN A 310 9.88 2.76 -3.80
C ASN A 310 11.17 3.45 -3.35
N GLU A 311 12.12 3.61 -4.27
CA GLU A 311 13.46 4.13 -3.98
C GLU A 311 13.45 5.57 -3.45
N LYS A 312 12.59 6.43 -4.02
CA LYS A 312 12.50 7.84 -3.58
C LYS A 312 11.85 7.93 -2.20
N LEU A 313 10.82 7.13 -1.93
CA LEU A 313 10.22 7.03 -0.60
C LEU A 313 11.23 6.52 0.43
N ALA A 314 12.00 5.48 0.10
CA ALA A 314 13.08 4.96 0.94
C ALA A 314 14.14 6.04 1.23
N ASN A 315 14.56 6.81 0.22
CA ASN A 315 15.50 7.92 0.39
C ASN A 315 14.99 9.01 1.34
N ILE A 316 13.69 9.29 1.33
CA ILE A 316 13.08 10.25 2.25
C ILE A 316 13.11 9.70 3.68
N PHE A 317 12.73 8.44 3.90
CA PHE A 317 12.81 7.78 5.20
C PHE A 317 14.26 7.70 5.71
N TYR A 318 15.23 7.47 4.83
CA TYR A 318 16.64 7.51 5.19
C TYR A 318 17.09 8.90 5.65
N ARG A 319 16.71 9.97 4.93
CA ARG A 319 17.02 11.37 5.30
C ARG A 319 16.40 11.79 6.63
N LEU A 320 15.25 11.21 6.97
CA LEU A 320 14.57 11.41 8.25
C LEU A 320 15.08 10.46 9.35
N HIS A 321 16.15 9.70 9.10
CA HIS A 321 16.72 8.70 10.02
C HIS A 321 15.72 7.59 10.45
N PHE A 322 14.69 7.34 9.64
CA PHE A 322 13.73 6.27 9.90
C PHE A 322 14.25 4.91 9.45
N ILE A 323 15.11 4.83 8.46
CA ILE A 323 15.72 3.58 7.97
C ILE A 323 17.23 3.73 7.80
N GLU A 324 17.94 2.59 7.76
CA GLU A 324 19.36 2.50 7.44
C GLU A 324 19.53 2.07 5.96
N ALA A 325 20.61 2.55 5.30
CA ALA A 325 20.81 2.31 3.86
C ALA A 325 21.54 0.99 3.52
N TYR A 326 21.93 0.18 4.52
CA TYR A 326 22.90 -0.90 4.31
C TYR A 326 22.30 -2.31 4.29
N GLY A 327 20.98 -2.48 4.22
CA GLY A 327 20.31 -3.80 4.20
C GLY A 327 20.52 -4.64 5.48
N THR A 328 20.94 -4.01 6.57
CA THR A 328 21.23 -4.69 7.85
C THR A 328 20.01 -4.95 8.72
N GLY A 329 18.86 -4.31 8.43
CA GLY A 329 17.68 -4.31 9.28
C GLY A 329 17.10 -5.69 9.51
N ILE A 330 16.91 -6.47 8.44
CA ILE A 330 16.39 -7.84 8.53
C ILE A 330 17.34 -8.73 9.35
N LYS A 331 18.64 -8.63 9.10
CA LYS A 331 19.63 -9.39 9.89
C LYS A 331 19.59 -9.02 11.36
N LYS A 332 19.50 -7.73 11.69
CA LYS A 332 19.34 -7.25 13.08
C LYS A 332 18.06 -7.81 13.71
N MET A 333 16.94 -7.82 12.97
CA MET A 333 15.68 -8.40 13.42
C MET A 333 15.84 -9.87 13.83
N PHE A 334 16.49 -10.69 13.02
CA PHE A 334 16.74 -12.09 13.33
C PHE A 334 17.68 -12.25 14.52
N THR A 335 18.80 -11.51 14.56
CA THR A 335 19.79 -11.57 15.65
C THR A 335 19.20 -11.18 17.01
N SER A 336 18.25 -10.24 17.05
CA SER A 336 17.56 -9.85 18.28
C SER A 336 16.76 -11.02 18.90
N TYR A 337 16.27 -11.95 18.08
CA TYR A 337 15.55 -13.13 18.54
C TYR A 337 16.42 -14.37 18.81
N GLU A 338 17.61 -14.45 18.20
CA GLU A 338 18.51 -15.61 18.38
C GLU A 338 18.87 -15.85 19.85
N LYS A 339 19.16 -14.77 20.61
CA LYS A 339 19.50 -14.86 22.02
C LYS A 339 18.39 -15.46 22.89
N ILE A 340 17.16 -15.43 22.39
CA ILE A 340 15.95 -15.84 23.11
C ILE A 340 15.48 -17.22 22.61
N GLY A 341 16.18 -17.79 21.63
CA GLY A 341 15.81 -19.09 21.04
C GLY A 341 14.52 -19.04 20.19
N LEU A 342 14.08 -17.85 19.78
CA LEU A 342 12.96 -17.62 18.90
C LEU A 342 13.43 -17.15 17.53
N LYS A 343 12.56 -17.23 16.53
CA LYS A 343 12.90 -16.82 15.17
C LYS A 343 11.72 -16.12 14.49
N PRO A 344 11.89 -14.89 14.00
CA PRO A 344 10.94 -14.27 13.09
C PRO A 344 10.76 -15.12 11.83
N THR A 345 9.59 -15.06 11.22
CA THR A 345 9.35 -15.72 9.93
C THR A 345 8.92 -14.74 8.88
N MET A 346 9.32 -15.00 7.65
CA MET A 346 8.90 -14.22 6.48
C MET A 346 8.25 -15.17 5.47
N LYS A 347 7.16 -14.72 4.86
CA LYS A 347 6.45 -15.43 3.80
C LYS A 347 6.18 -14.47 2.66
N THR A 348 6.26 -14.97 1.44
CA THR A 348 5.96 -14.21 0.24
C THR A 348 5.06 -15.01 -0.67
N GLU A 349 4.08 -14.32 -1.24
CA GLU A 349 3.20 -14.78 -2.30
C GLU A 349 3.19 -13.74 -3.43
N VAL A 350 2.59 -14.05 -4.56
CA VAL A 350 2.59 -13.17 -5.75
C VAL A 350 2.07 -11.75 -5.44
N GLY A 351 1.11 -11.62 -4.54
CA GLY A 351 0.46 -10.34 -4.22
C GLY A 351 0.69 -9.83 -2.80
N ALA A 352 1.47 -10.51 -1.97
CA ALA A 352 1.66 -10.15 -0.57
C ALA A 352 3.01 -10.59 -0.01
N PHE A 353 3.48 -9.81 0.96
CA PHE A 353 4.65 -10.13 1.78
C PHE A 353 4.27 -10.03 3.25
N GLN A 354 4.64 -11.03 4.05
CA GLN A 354 4.33 -11.12 5.47
C GLN A 354 5.60 -11.29 6.30
N VAL A 355 5.71 -10.50 7.37
CA VAL A 355 6.69 -10.70 8.46
C VAL A 355 5.92 -11.05 9.72
N VAL A 356 6.36 -12.08 10.43
CA VAL A 356 5.78 -12.52 11.70
C VAL A 356 6.84 -12.44 12.79
N LEU A 357 6.54 -11.68 13.83
CA LEU A 357 7.35 -11.55 15.02
C LEU A 357 6.69 -12.36 16.14
N PRO A 358 7.34 -13.39 16.72
CA PRO A 358 6.79 -14.13 17.84
C PRO A 358 6.87 -13.33 19.14
N ASN A 359 5.87 -13.48 20.03
CA ASN A 359 5.88 -12.91 21.36
C ASN A 359 6.86 -13.70 22.25
N ILE A 360 7.81 -12.98 22.87
CA ILE A 360 8.87 -13.58 23.68
C ILE A 360 8.31 -14.24 24.95
N HIS A 361 7.38 -13.58 25.61
CA HIS A 361 6.82 -14.07 26.87
C HIS A 361 5.82 -15.21 26.66
N TYR A 362 5.14 -15.23 25.52
CA TYR A 362 4.19 -16.28 25.19
C TYR A 362 4.87 -17.66 25.17
N LYS A 363 6.04 -17.80 24.55
CA LYS A 363 6.82 -19.04 24.54
C LYS A 363 7.35 -19.40 25.93
N LYS A 364 7.81 -18.43 26.71
CA LYS A 364 8.26 -18.69 28.10
C LYS A 364 7.14 -19.25 28.97
N ILE A 365 5.90 -18.79 28.75
CA ILE A 365 4.71 -19.35 29.43
C ILE A 365 4.49 -20.80 29.01
N GLU A 366 4.59 -21.10 27.70
CA GLU A 366 4.51 -22.48 27.23
C GLU A 366 5.62 -23.37 27.82
N GLU A 367 6.88 -22.91 27.77
CA GLU A 367 8.03 -23.67 28.34
C GLU A 367 7.92 -23.84 29.85
N LYS A 368 7.45 -22.84 30.60
CA LYS A 368 7.22 -22.96 32.04
C LYS A 368 6.11 -23.97 32.39
N LEU A 369 5.07 -24.00 31.57
CA LEU A 369 3.98 -24.97 31.68
C LEU A 369 4.38 -26.38 31.22
N LEU A 370 5.36 -26.47 30.31
CA LEU A 370 5.94 -27.72 29.80
C LEU A 370 7.10 -28.20 30.68
N GLY A 371 7.87 -27.31 31.32
CA GLY A 371 9.08 -27.56 32.09
C GLY A 371 8.84 -28.17 33.48
N ASP A 372 7.59 -28.16 34.00
CA ASP A 372 7.20 -28.89 35.22
C ASP A 372 7.07 -30.40 35.02
N GLY A 373 7.80 -30.94 34.06
CA GLY A 373 8.27 -32.33 34.10
C GLY A 373 7.34 -33.41 33.52
N PHE A 374 6.40 -33.08 32.61
CA PHE A 374 5.56 -34.11 32.01
C PHE A 374 5.18 -33.82 30.54
N LEU A 375 6.12 -34.02 29.62
CA LEU A 375 5.72 -34.27 28.21
C LEU A 375 6.54 -35.38 27.58
N ASN A 376 5.87 -36.53 27.43
CA ASN A 376 6.36 -37.67 26.70
C ASN A 376 6.59 -37.32 25.21
N LYS A 377 7.63 -37.90 24.61
CA LYS A 377 8.13 -37.78 23.23
C LYS A 377 7.09 -37.87 22.08
N ASN A 378 5.81 -38.03 22.37
CA ASN A 378 4.74 -38.17 21.39
C ASN A 378 4.00 -36.86 21.04
N ILE A 379 4.35 -35.72 21.69
CA ILE A 379 3.66 -34.43 21.48
C ILE A 379 4.39 -33.56 20.46
N GLU A 380 5.64 -33.83 20.12
CA GLU A 380 6.41 -33.04 19.11
C GLU A 380 5.76 -32.97 17.73
N LYS A 381 4.81 -33.85 17.42
CA LYS A 381 4.06 -33.82 16.13
C LYS A 381 2.76 -33.00 16.17
N ASN A 382 2.32 -32.47 17.32
CA ASN A 382 1.02 -31.80 17.46
C ASN A 382 1.07 -30.40 18.13
N THR A 383 2.22 -29.81 18.34
CA THR A 383 2.40 -28.53 19.04
C THR A 383 1.67 -27.34 18.36
N THR A 384 1.29 -27.45 17.11
CA THR A 384 0.49 -26.45 16.38
C THR A 384 -1.01 -26.43 16.76
N LYS A 385 -1.47 -27.33 17.65
CA LYS A 385 -2.91 -27.46 17.98
C LYS A 385 -3.25 -27.11 19.43
N ILE A 386 -2.29 -26.75 20.28
CA ILE A 386 -2.55 -26.43 21.69
C ILE A 386 -3.03 -24.95 21.77
N LYS A 387 -4.27 -24.77 22.21
CA LYS A 387 -4.90 -23.45 22.42
C LYS A 387 -4.57 -22.94 23.83
N PRO A 388 -4.41 -21.63 24.07
CA PRO A 388 -4.18 -21.06 25.39
C PRO A 388 -5.18 -21.52 26.45
N LEU A 389 -6.46 -21.59 26.08
CA LEU A 389 -7.53 -22.09 26.93
C LEU A 389 -7.32 -23.54 27.43
N TYR A 390 -6.59 -24.36 26.68
CA TYR A 390 -6.27 -25.73 27.18
C TYR A 390 -5.28 -25.64 28.32
N ILE A 391 -4.37 -24.70 28.32
CA ILE A 391 -3.37 -24.49 29.36
C ILE A 391 -4.05 -24.04 30.65
N ASP A 392 -5.00 -23.11 30.57
CA ASP A 392 -5.77 -22.64 31.71
C ASP A 392 -6.61 -23.76 32.32
N ILE A 393 -7.27 -24.58 31.48
CA ILE A 393 -8.03 -25.75 31.91
C ILE A 393 -7.13 -26.79 32.55
N LEU A 394 -5.95 -27.07 31.95
CA LEU A 394 -4.99 -28.02 32.51
C LEU A 394 -4.45 -27.57 33.88
N SER A 395 -4.12 -26.30 34.01
CA SER A 395 -3.67 -25.71 35.27
C SER A 395 -4.75 -25.84 36.35
N PHE A 396 -5.98 -25.47 36.04
CA PHE A 396 -7.12 -25.60 36.95
C PHE A 396 -7.38 -27.04 37.38
N ILE A 397 -7.43 -27.97 36.42
CA ILE A 397 -7.61 -29.40 36.68
C ILE A 397 -6.50 -29.97 37.56
N THR A 398 -5.26 -29.56 37.34
CA THR A 398 -4.08 -30.01 38.11
C THR A 398 -4.13 -29.47 39.52
N ASN A 399 -4.38 -28.18 39.71
CA ASN A 399 -4.43 -27.54 41.03
C ASN A 399 -5.58 -28.11 41.90
N LYS A 400 -6.66 -28.52 41.28
CA LYS A 400 -7.84 -29.07 41.98
C LYS A 400 -7.83 -30.62 42.10
N ASN A 401 -6.81 -31.27 41.56
CA ASN A 401 -6.70 -32.72 41.46
C ASN A 401 -7.94 -33.37 40.84
N GLY A 402 -8.37 -32.82 39.70
CA GLY A 402 -9.53 -33.19 38.94
C GLY A 402 -10.71 -32.23 39.08
N ALA A 403 -11.35 -31.88 37.98
CA ALA A 403 -12.48 -30.94 37.93
C ALA A 403 -13.65 -31.45 37.09
N THR A 404 -14.87 -31.12 37.50
CA THR A 404 -16.07 -31.36 36.71
C THR A 404 -16.22 -30.34 35.60
N ARG A 405 -17.06 -30.63 34.60
CA ARG A 405 -17.37 -29.71 33.53
C ARG A 405 -17.91 -28.35 34.07
N LYS A 406 -18.81 -28.38 35.04
CA LYS A 406 -19.39 -27.16 35.64
C LYS A 406 -18.33 -26.26 36.29
N GLU A 407 -17.42 -26.84 37.04
CA GLU A 407 -16.32 -26.13 37.71
C GLU A 407 -15.38 -25.50 36.68
N ILE A 408 -15.16 -26.18 35.54
CA ILE A 408 -14.36 -25.64 34.45
C ILE A 408 -15.12 -24.47 33.73
N GLU A 409 -16.46 -24.63 33.53
CA GLU A 409 -17.33 -23.57 32.99
C GLU A 409 -17.26 -22.30 33.84
N GLU A 410 -17.38 -22.43 35.13
CA GLU A 410 -17.31 -21.33 36.09
C GLU A 410 -15.92 -20.66 36.12
N TYR A 411 -14.85 -21.47 36.06
CA TYR A 411 -13.49 -20.97 36.11
C TYR A 411 -13.10 -20.16 34.86
N ILE A 412 -13.43 -20.66 33.66
CA ILE A 412 -13.06 -20.01 32.40
C ILE A 412 -14.13 -19.06 31.88
N ASN A 413 -15.27 -18.95 32.55
CA ASN A 413 -16.40 -18.09 32.21
C ASN A 413 -16.86 -18.18 30.74
N LEU A 414 -16.99 -19.43 30.23
CA LEU A 414 -17.46 -19.71 28.88
C LEU A 414 -18.77 -20.49 28.89
N SER A 415 -19.52 -20.41 27.78
CA SER A 415 -20.77 -21.18 27.64
C SER A 415 -20.55 -22.69 27.68
N GLN A 416 -21.53 -23.41 28.20
CA GLN A 416 -21.52 -24.89 28.29
C GLN A 416 -21.11 -25.57 26.97
N THR A 417 -21.70 -25.13 25.85
CA THR A 417 -21.42 -25.66 24.50
C THR A 417 -19.95 -25.52 24.14
N ARG A 418 -19.36 -24.36 24.44
CA ARG A 418 -17.95 -24.10 24.16
C ARG A 418 -17.01 -24.94 25.01
N VAL A 419 -17.32 -25.10 26.30
CA VAL A 419 -16.52 -25.94 27.20
C VAL A 419 -16.58 -27.42 26.79
N ILE A 420 -17.75 -27.92 26.40
CA ILE A 420 -17.89 -29.29 25.90
C ILE A 420 -16.99 -29.52 24.68
N THR A 421 -16.98 -28.57 23.76
CA THR A 421 -16.11 -28.62 22.53
C THR A 421 -14.64 -28.68 22.92
N LEU A 422 -14.20 -27.78 23.81
CA LEU A 422 -12.81 -27.74 24.29
C LEU A 422 -12.38 -29.02 24.98
N LEU A 423 -13.20 -29.51 25.88
CA LEU A 423 -12.93 -30.79 26.61
C LEU A 423 -12.87 -31.98 25.65
N LYS A 424 -13.71 -32.01 24.60
CA LYS A 424 -13.67 -33.06 23.58
C LYS A 424 -12.37 -32.99 22.78
N GLU A 425 -11.98 -31.80 22.32
CA GLU A 425 -10.70 -31.57 21.63
C GLU A 425 -9.50 -31.98 22.52
N MET A 426 -9.52 -31.64 23.80
CA MET A 426 -8.47 -32.00 24.75
C MET A 426 -8.38 -33.49 25.01
N LEU A 427 -9.50 -34.21 24.99
CA LEU A 427 -9.54 -35.66 25.06
C LEU A 427 -8.95 -36.32 23.81
N GLU A 428 -9.33 -35.81 22.63
CA GLU A 428 -8.79 -36.25 21.31
C GLU A 428 -7.27 -36.02 21.21
N LEU A 429 -6.79 -34.88 21.75
CA LEU A 429 -5.36 -34.56 21.86
C LEU A 429 -4.63 -35.29 22.96
N ASN A 430 -5.32 -36.14 23.74
CA ASN A 430 -4.76 -36.94 24.83
C ASN A 430 -4.15 -36.10 25.98
N LEU A 431 -4.63 -34.85 26.15
CA LEU A 431 -4.19 -33.92 27.20
C LEU A 431 -4.86 -34.18 28.54
N ILE A 432 -6.09 -34.68 28.52
CA ILE A 432 -6.89 -35.01 29.69
C ILE A 432 -7.50 -36.39 29.56
N ARG A 433 -7.88 -36.95 30.70
CA ARG A 433 -8.67 -38.18 30.79
C ARG A 433 -9.97 -37.90 31.52
N LYS A 434 -11.03 -38.63 31.19
CA LYS A 434 -12.36 -38.49 31.76
C LYS A 434 -12.67 -39.73 32.58
N GLU A 435 -12.99 -39.57 33.87
CA GLU A 435 -13.35 -40.62 34.79
C GLU A 435 -14.68 -40.33 35.45
N LYS A 436 -15.44 -41.38 35.86
CA LYS A 436 -16.63 -41.20 36.68
C LYS A 436 -16.21 -40.71 38.07
N ASP A 437 -16.90 -39.74 38.64
CA ASP A 437 -16.64 -39.30 40.01
C ASP A 437 -16.90 -40.44 40.98
N LYS A 438 -16.01 -40.64 41.93
CA LYS A 438 -16.12 -41.67 42.95
C LYS A 438 -17.25 -41.42 43.95
N ILE A 439 -17.64 -40.14 44.13
CA ILE A 439 -18.67 -39.72 45.07
C ILE A 439 -20.04 -39.65 44.39
N ASP A 440 -20.11 -39.01 43.22
CA ASP A 440 -21.32 -38.92 42.41
C ASP A 440 -21.15 -39.62 41.06
N ARG A 441 -21.60 -40.86 40.97
CA ARG A 441 -21.48 -41.72 39.77
C ARG A 441 -22.23 -41.19 38.53
N ARG A 442 -23.04 -40.12 38.69
CA ARG A 442 -23.73 -39.46 37.57
C ARG A 442 -22.91 -38.37 36.92
N THR A 443 -21.83 -37.89 37.58
CA THR A 443 -20.95 -36.86 37.10
C THR A 443 -19.61 -37.44 36.64
N TYR A 444 -18.95 -36.74 35.71
CA TYR A 444 -17.60 -37.04 35.24
C TYR A 444 -16.66 -35.96 35.70
N LYS A 445 -15.48 -36.36 36.14
CA LYS A 445 -14.32 -35.51 36.38
C LYS A 445 -13.28 -35.68 35.30
N TYR A 446 -12.63 -34.59 34.98
CA TYR A 446 -11.53 -34.53 34.06
C TYR A 446 -10.24 -34.40 34.86
N TYR A 447 -9.25 -35.20 34.50
CA TYR A 447 -7.94 -35.19 35.10
C TYR A 447 -6.91 -34.95 34.02
N ARG A 448 -5.84 -34.28 34.37
CA ARG A 448 -4.67 -34.21 33.49
C ARG A 448 -4.12 -35.62 33.27
N LYS A 449 -3.68 -35.90 32.06
CA LYS A 449 -3.11 -37.19 31.68
C LYS A 449 -1.60 -37.21 31.77
#